data_f775f1aa61338059f58b70bbe46b7457
#
_entry.id   f775f1aa61338059f58b70bbe46b7457
#
_cell.length_a   1.000
_cell.length_b   1.000
_cell.length_c   1.000
_cell.angle_alpha   90.00
_cell.angle_beta   90.00
_cell.angle_gamma   90.00
#
_symmetry.space_group_name_H-M   'P 1'
#
loop_
_entity.id
_entity.type
_entity.pdbx_description
1 polymer ?
#
loop_
_entity_poly.entity_id
_entity_poly.type
_entity_poly.pdbx_seq_one_letter_code
_entity_poly.pdbx_strand_id
1 'polypeptide(L)'
;MNPETDFEIIIIGAGISGIIAAQRYLEAHPTTKLTILERDSCIGGVFSKRRLYPEFWTQWTHGIAEFADMKMPRPPEEDCRNDCFKARYTTEYLEKYVDEKMHEGRSLRDRVRFGVQVKGIEKVDGRWRVSCVRREEEVVFWAEKLMLANGENSLPNIPSFAGREGFQGKIIHSQDFGSSNILSAPEVQHVAVLGAGKSAADMVYEAVQQGKTVSWIISKNGTGPGFFAPIDTKSPYRNVVEAAQTRVMSTLQPSITGPENWWTGFLHRTWVGRWLVGFIFTALDKSIRDVANYKGRASEKGFKGLEYDTPIFWQNGTGGAVHHPDLWSSIAENVSVYREDITSLGPKSLTFTSGLTIPTDALLLGTGWKLGLEFFSPSSLLSLDLPHDPSTEDPAIAEKWKSLEQEGDAKILRKFPILANPPPHHHRKIPTTPYRLHHCIAPLHDRSIVFLNHITAGNKLFAAEAQAMWVCAYFSGDIKLPSIEEREKRIAEWLAWGKRRYLSNGEIGTFAVFDAVGYADLLLGEMGVRRYREKGWWRFWMEPFWPSDLGIAWREYLDGRKGE
;
A
#
# COMPACT_ATOMS: atom_id res chain seq x y z
N MET A 1 -18.94 33.11 5.74
CA MET A 1 -17.95 32.07 5.36
C MET A 1 -16.66 32.76 4.96
N ASN A 2 -15.54 32.36 5.54
CA ASN A 2 -14.24 32.90 5.13
C ASN A 2 -13.80 32.18 3.84
N PRO A 3 -13.61 32.89 2.69
CA PRO A 3 -13.32 32.26 1.41
C PRO A 3 -12.00 31.48 1.39
N GLU A 4 -11.10 31.70 2.34
CA GLU A 4 -9.81 31.03 2.40
C GLU A 4 -9.83 29.70 3.18
N THR A 5 -10.83 29.47 4.02
CA THR A 5 -10.90 28.31 4.92
C THR A 5 -12.17 27.48 4.76
N ASP A 6 -13.09 27.88 3.88
CA ASP A 6 -14.37 27.22 3.66
C ASP A 6 -14.45 26.62 2.24
N PHE A 7 -14.68 25.29 2.15
CA PHE A 7 -14.61 24.51 0.92
C PHE A 7 -15.81 23.57 0.78
N GLU A 8 -16.13 23.17 -0.45
CA GLU A 8 -17.05 22.07 -0.71
C GLU A 8 -16.32 20.74 -0.43
N ILE A 9 -15.07 20.63 -0.90
CA ILE A 9 -14.26 19.43 -0.69
C ILE A 9 -12.88 19.77 -0.16
N ILE A 10 -12.48 19.07 0.89
CA ILE A 10 -11.08 19.03 1.34
C ILE A 10 -10.52 17.62 1.10
N ILE A 11 -9.34 17.57 0.47
CA ILE A 11 -8.53 16.34 0.34
C ILE A 11 -7.37 16.44 1.32
N ILE A 12 -7.12 15.39 2.10
CA ILE A 12 -6.02 15.35 3.07
C ILE A 12 -4.91 14.46 2.53
N GLY A 13 -3.81 15.09 2.12
CA GLY A 13 -2.63 14.47 1.52
C GLY A 13 -2.50 14.71 0.02
N ALA A 14 -1.33 15.24 -0.41
CA ALA A 14 -0.95 15.47 -1.81
C ALA A 14 -0.04 14.35 -2.35
N GLY A 15 -0.28 13.11 -1.93
CA GLY A 15 0.29 11.91 -2.55
C GLY A 15 -0.46 11.53 -3.83
N ILE A 16 -0.08 10.39 -4.43
CA ILE A 16 -0.69 9.84 -5.66
C ILE A 16 -2.22 9.91 -5.60
N SER A 17 -2.81 9.45 -4.50
CA SER A 17 -4.27 9.30 -4.37
C SER A 17 -5.00 10.64 -4.25
N GLY A 18 -4.44 11.59 -3.52
CA GLY A 18 -5.05 12.91 -3.39
C GLY A 18 -4.96 13.70 -4.69
N ILE A 19 -3.84 13.59 -5.41
CA ILE A 19 -3.65 14.24 -6.72
C ILE A 19 -4.66 13.71 -7.73
N ILE A 20 -4.77 12.39 -7.89
CA ILE A 20 -5.68 11.81 -8.89
C ILE A 20 -7.16 11.97 -8.49
N ALA A 21 -7.47 11.97 -7.19
CA ALA A 21 -8.82 12.24 -6.71
C ALA A 21 -9.27 13.67 -7.02
N ALA A 22 -8.38 14.66 -6.82
CA ALA A 22 -8.63 16.03 -7.21
C ALA A 22 -8.86 16.15 -8.72
N GLN A 23 -8.01 15.51 -9.53
CA GLN A 23 -8.12 15.52 -10.99
C GLN A 23 -9.47 14.96 -11.46
N ARG A 24 -9.80 13.72 -11.06
CA ARG A 24 -11.04 13.07 -11.52
C ARG A 24 -12.27 13.79 -11.04
N TYR A 25 -12.26 14.33 -9.82
CA TYR A 25 -13.38 15.11 -9.33
C TYR A 25 -13.56 16.42 -10.09
N LEU A 26 -12.49 17.17 -10.34
CA LEU A 26 -12.54 18.45 -11.06
C LEU A 26 -12.84 18.29 -12.57
N GLU A 27 -12.52 17.16 -13.20
CA GLU A 27 -12.96 16.86 -14.57
C GLU A 27 -14.48 16.73 -14.67
N ALA A 28 -15.13 16.14 -13.65
CA ALA A 28 -16.59 15.99 -13.61
C ALA A 28 -17.30 17.23 -13.04
N HIS A 29 -16.63 17.99 -12.17
CA HIS A 29 -17.16 19.13 -11.43
C HIS A 29 -16.14 20.30 -11.41
N PRO A 30 -15.89 20.97 -12.54
CA PRO A 30 -14.78 21.92 -12.70
C PRO A 30 -14.87 23.14 -11.78
N THR A 31 -16.08 23.57 -11.42
CA THR A 31 -16.32 24.77 -10.59
C THR A 31 -16.23 24.49 -9.07
N THR A 32 -16.05 23.24 -8.66
CA THR A 32 -16.00 22.87 -7.24
C THR A 32 -14.89 23.61 -6.49
N LYS A 33 -15.24 24.18 -5.37
CA LYS A 33 -14.28 24.80 -4.44
C LYS A 33 -13.54 23.71 -3.65
N LEU A 34 -12.47 23.18 -4.24
CA LEU A 34 -11.65 22.09 -3.72
C LEU A 34 -10.27 22.58 -3.30
N THR A 35 -9.77 22.07 -2.18
CA THR A 35 -8.37 22.24 -1.74
C THR A 35 -7.76 20.93 -1.26
N ILE A 36 -6.44 20.82 -1.38
CA ILE A 36 -5.64 19.70 -0.87
C ILE A 36 -4.77 20.22 0.28
N LEU A 37 -4.85 19.59 1.45
CA LEU A 37 -4.00 19.92 2.60
C LEU A 37 -2.83 18.95 2.64
N GLU A 38 -1.60 19.47 2.60
CA GLU A 38 -0.36 18.67 2.61
C GLU A 38 0.55 19.16 3.75
N ARG A 39 1.03 18.24 4.59
CA ARG A 39 1.91 18.58 5.71
C ARG A 39 3.34 18.91 5.27
N ASP A 40 3.81 18.25 4.19
CA ASP A 40 5.15 18.47 3.65
C ASP A 40 5.19 19.75 2.78
N SER A 41 6.38 20.19 2.42
CA SER A 41 6.61 21.34 1.52
C SER A 41 6.56 20.94 0.04
N CYS A 42 6.32 19.68 -0.28
CA CYS A 42 6.29 19.13 -1.64
C CYS A 42 5.21 18.06 -1.77
N ILE A 43 4.79 17.83 -3.01
CA ILE A 43 3.83 16.77 -3.36
C ILE A 43 4.51 15.40 -3.44
N GLY A 44 3.72 14.36 -3.65
CA GLY A 44 4.20 13.03 -4.04
C GLY A 44 4.12 11.98 -2.95
N GLY A 45 3.92 12.35 -1.68
CA GLY A 45 3.82 11.41 -0.56
C GLY A 45 5.08 10.53 -0.44
N VAL A 46 4.98 9.21 -0.67
CA VAL A 46 6.14 8.29 -0.66
C VAL A 46 7.17 8.63 -1.75
N PHE A 47 6.73 9.20 -2.86
CA PHE A 47 7.57 9.64 -3.98
C PHE A 47 7.88 11.14 -3.92
N SER A 48 7.74 11.79 -2.77
CA SER A 48 8.16 13.17 -2.59
C SER A 48 9.68 13.30 -2.67
N LYS A 49 10.18 14.46 -3.12
CA LYS A 49 11.63 14.77 -3.20
C LYS A 49 12.38 14.50 -1.89
N ARG A 50 11.71 14.64 -0.74
CA ARG A 50 12.31 14.40 0.59
C ARG A 50 12.61 12.93 0.88
N ARG A 51 11.87 12.00 0.26
CA ARG A 51 11.96 10.56 0.54
C ARG A 51 12.85 9.81 -0.45
N LEU A 52 13.31 10.48 -1.51
CA LEU A 52 14.19 9.87 -2.51
C LEU A 52 15.57 9.59 -1.95
N TYR A 53 16.13 8.44 -2.33
CA TYR A 53 17.54 8.07 -2.16
C TYR A 53 18.03 7.43 -3.47
N PRO A 54 19.36 7.37 -3.73
CA PRO A 54 19.92 7.01 -5.04
C PRO A 54 19.41 5.68 -5.61
N GLU A 55 19.34 4.64 -4.78
CA GLU A 55 18.93 3.31 -5.20
C GLU A 55 17.46 2.99 -4.83
N PHE A 56 16.62 4.01 -4.81
CA PHE A 56 15.17 3.81 -4.68
C PHE A 56 14.55 3.39 -6.01
N TRP A 57 14.32 2.11 -6.18
CA TRP A 57 13.63 1.53 -7.35
C TRP A 57 12.14 1.34 -7.08
N THR A 58 11.33 1.64 -8.10
CA THR A 58 9.89 1.36 -8.05
C THR A 58 9.63 -0.14 -8.16
N GLN A 59 8.45 -0.56 -7.70
CA GLN A 59 7.92 -1.92 -7.89
C GLN A 59 6.93 -1.93 -9.06
N TRP A 60 7.11 -1.05 -10.04
CA TRP A 60 6.17 -0.80 -11.12
C TRP A 60 6.86 -0.84 -12.48
N THR A 61 6.06 -1.17 -13.49
CA THR A 61 6.49 -1.23 -14.88
C THR A 61 6.18 0.08 -15.60
N HIS A 62 7.13 0.63 -16.36
CA HIS A 62 6.90 1.77 -17.23
C HIS A 62 5.74 1.52 -18.21
N GLY A 63 4.88 2.52 -18.42
CA GLY A 63 3.66 2.42 -19.22
C GLY A 63 2.46 1.81 -18.50
N ILE A 64 2.67 1.26 -17.26
CA ILE A 64 1.58 0.86 -16.35
C ILE A 64 1.56 1.78 -15.12
N ALA A 65 2.70 2.33 -14.76
CA ALA A 65 2.88 3.23 -13.61
C ALA A 65 2.64 4.70 -14.00
N GLU A 66 1.49 4.97 -14.58
CA GLU A 66 1.08 6.31 -15.01
C GLU A 66 -0.43 6.47 -14.87
N PHE A 67 -0.93 7.70 -14.88
CA PHE A 67 -2.37 7.98 -14.95
C PHE A 67 -2.88 7.91 -16.38
N ALA A 68 -4.16 7.61 -16.55
CA ALA A 68 -4.78 7.37 -17.85
C ALA A 68 -4.74 8.56 -18.82
N ASP A 69 -4.59 9.77 -18.29
CA ASP A 69 -4.66 11.03 -19.02
C ASP A 69 -3.32 11.74 -19.22
N MET A 70 -2.21 11.11 -18.77
CA MET A 70 -0.85 11.63 -19.02
C MET A 70 0.17 10.48 -19.02
N LYS A 71 0.90 10.34 -20.12
CA LYS A 71 1.97 9.33 -20.23
C LYS A 71 3.24 9.77 -19.51
N MET A 72 3.89 8.82 -18.85
CA MET A 72 5.22 9.02 -18.28
C MET A 72 6.28 8.90 -19.38
N PRO A 73 7.18 9.88 -19.54
CA PRO A 73 8.34 9.73 -20.42
C PRO A 73 9.18 8.51 -20.03
N ARG A 74 9.73 7.80 -21.02
CA ARG A 74 10.57 6.65 -20.73
C ARG A 74 11.86 7.10 -20.04
N PRO A 75 12.19 6.56 -18.86
CA PRO A 75 13.47 6.79 -18.22
C PRO A 75 14.64 6.26 -19.06
N PRO A 76 15.87 6.83 -18.91
CA PRO A 76 17.07 6.28 -19.52
C PRO A 76 17.33 4.83 -19.16
N GLU A 77 18.05 4.09 -20.03
CA GLU A 77 18.27 2.65 -19.84
C GLU A 77 19.06 2.33 -18.56
N GLU A 78 20.00 3.19 -18.17
CA GLU A 78 20.80 3.03 -16.94
C GLU A 78 19.94 3.12 -15.66
N ASP A 79 18.78 3.73 -15.73
CA ASP A 79 17.82 3.84 -14.62
C ASP A 79 16.58 2.96 -14.82
N CYS A 80 16.61 2.09 -15.82
CA CYS A 80 15.58 1.10 -16.12
C CYS A 80 16.15 -0.31 -16.10
N ARG A 81 15.43 -1.23 -15.47
CA ARG A 81 15.71 -2.66 -15.57
C ARG A 81 14.43 -3.44 -15.79
N ASN A 82 14.35 -4.14 -16.90
CA ASN A 82 13.13 -4.84 -17.31
C ASN A 82 11.87 -3.95 -17.19
N ASP A 83 11.98 -2.71 -17.63
CA ASP A 83 10.97 -1.66 -17.52
C ASP A 83 10.54 -1.25 -16.10
N CYS A 84 11.15 -1.77 -15.05
CA CYS A 84 11.12 -1.12 -13.74
C CYS A 84 12.20 -0.04 -13.69
N PHE A 85 11.96 1.04 -12.95
CA PHE A 85 12.77 2.25 -13.02
C PHE A 85 12.95 2.90 -11.64
N LYS A 86 13.93 3.81 -11.54
CA LYS A 86 14.20 4.55 -10.29
C LYS A 86 13.06 5.50 -9.93
N ALA A 87 12.74 5.58 -8.65
CA ALA A 87 11.58 6.31 -8.11
C ALA A 87 11.57 7.80 -8.44
N ARG A 88 12.74 8.42 -8.70
CA ARG A 88 12.84 9.83 -9.08
C ARG A 88 11.98 10.21 -10.28
N TYR A 89 11.81 9.29 -11.24
CA TYR A 89 10.97 9.53 -12.42
C TYR A 89 9.49 9.58 -12.10
N THR A 90 9.04 8.83 -11.08
CA THR A 90 7.68 9.01 -10.55
C THR A 90 7.51 10.37 -9.89
N THR A 91 8.53 10.86 -9.17
CA THR A 91 8.52 12.21 -8.59
C THR A 91 8.39 13.28 -9.66
N GLU A 92 9.25 13.24 -10.68
CA GLU A 92 9.24 14.19 -11.80
C GLU A 92 7.90 14.14 -12.55
N TYR A 93 7.36 12.95 -12.77
CA TYR A 93 6.05 12.76 -13.38
C TYR A 93 4.93 13.40 -12.57
N LEU A 94 4.88 13.18 -11.25
CA LEU A 94 3.85 13.78 -10.39
C LEU A 94 3.97 15.30 -10.31
N GLU A 95 5.19 15.82 -10.21
CA GLU A 95 5.43 17.28 -10.23
C GLU A 95 4.90 17.91 -11.52
N LYS A 96 5.24 17.32 -12.67
CA LYS A 96 4.74 17.76 -13.98
C LYS A 96 3.21 17.64 -14.07
N TYR A 97 2.65 16.52 -13.55
CA TYR A 97 1.22 16.28 -13.58
C TYR A 97 0.42 17.37 -12.89
N VAL A 98 0.82 17.77 -11.68
CA VAL A 98 0.10 18.81 -10.93
C VAL A 98 0.23 20.20 -11.52
N ASP A 99 1.30 20.46 -12.29
CA ASP A 99 1.51 21.73 -12.97
C ASP A 99 0.70 21.83 -14.27
N GLU A 100 0.60 20.74 -15.05
CA GLU A 100 -0.05 20.73 -16.35
C GLU A 100 -1.58 20.56 -16.27
N LYS A 101 -2.11 19.94 -15.20
CA LYS A 101 -3.56 19.75 -15.07
C LYS A 101 -4.25 21.00 -14.56
N MET A 102 -5.03 21.61 -15.47
CA MET A 102 -5.69 22.91 -15.27
C MET A 102 -7.20 22.78 -15.21
N HIS A 103 -7.82 23.42 -14.20
CA HIS A 103 -9.27 23.53 -14.05
C HIS A 103 -9.63 24.96 -13.64
N GLU A 104 -10.52 25.62 -14.39
CA GLU A 104 -10.91 27.01 -14.18
C GLU A 104 -9.71 27.97 -14.03
N GLY A 105 -8.71 27.82 -14.92
CA GLY A 105 -7.51 28.66 -14.95
C GLY A 105 -6.50 28.45 -13.81
N ARG A 106 -6.69 27.43 -12.97
CA ARG A 106 -5.81 27.07 -11.86
C ARG A 106 -5.28 25.65 -12.04
N SER A 107 -3.98 25.46 -11.78
CA SER A 107 -3.36 24.15 -11.77
C SER A 107 -3.81 23.36 -10.52
N LEU A 108 -3.57 22.02 -10.53
CA LEU A 108 -3.75 21.24 -9.32
C LEU A 108 -2.80 21.70 -8.20
N ARG A 109 -1.57 22.14 -8.56
CA ARG A 109 -0.62 22.68 -7.59
C ARG A 109 -1.16 23.92 -6.87
N ASP A 110 -1.85 24.82 -7.56
CA ASP A 110 -2.46 26.03 -6.97
C ASP A 110 -3.56 25.70 -5.94
N ARG A 111 -4.04 24.47 -5.95
CA ARG A 111 -5.05 23.98 -4.99
C ARG A 111 -4.43 23.30 -3.78
N VAL A 112 -3.09 23.07 -3.76
CA VAL A 112 -2.39 22.46 -2.64
C VAL A 112 -1.98 23.52 -1.62
N ARG A 113 -2.32 23.29 -0.36
CA ARG A 113 -1.84 24.07 0.78
C ARG A 113 -0.76 23.30 1.49
N PHE A 114 0.49 23.68 1.24
CA PHE A 114 1.68 23.05 1.84
C PHE A 114 1.92 23.50 3.28
N GLY A 115 2.61 22.65 4.05
CA GLY A 115 2.97 22.91 5.44
C GLY A 115 1.75 22.92 6.37
N VAL A 116 0.65 22.28 5.98
CA VAL A 116 -0.59 22.21 6.76
C VAL A 116 -0.72 20.81 7.37
N GLN A 117 -0.42 20.70 8.65
CA GLN A 117 -0.56 19.45 9.39
C GLN A 117 -1.95 19.35 10.03
N VAL A 118 -2.75 18.40 9.61
CA VAL A 118 -4.04 18.07 10.23
C VAL A 118 -3.80 17.49 11.62
N LYS A 119 -4.51 18.00 12.62
CA LYS A 119 -4.46 17.60 14.03
C LYS A 119 -5.76 17.03 14.54
N GLY A 120 -6.89 17.45 13.97
CA GLY A 120 -8.20 16.99 14.39
C GLY A 120 -9.22 17.05 13.26
N ILE A 121 -10.11 16.08 13.22
CA ILE A 121 -11.22 16.00 12.28
C ILE A 121 -12.48 15.66 13.07
N GLU A 122 -13.50 16.48 12.96
CA GLU A 122 -14.78 16.25 13.60
C GLU A 122 -15.92 16.75 12.71
N LYS A 123 -17.10 16.18 12.88
CA LYS A 123 -18.32 16.63 12.18
C LYS A 123 -19.15 17.51 13.12
N VAL A 124 -19.37 18.77 12.73
CA VAL A 124 -20.11 19.75 13.51
C VAL A 124 -21.22 20.32 12.61
N ASP A 125 -22.45 20.24 13.05
CA ASP A 125 -23.64 20.75 12.32
C ASP A 125 -23.70 20.28 10.85
N GLY A 126 -23.35 19.00 10.62
CA GLY A 126 -23.37 18.38 9.30
C GLY A 126 -22.17 18.68 8.41
N ARG A 127 -21.24 19.52 8.84
CA ARG A 127 -20.01 19.88 8.13
C ARG A 127 -18.76 19.35 8.83
N TRP A 128 -17.70 19.16 8.09
CA TRP A 128 -16.42 18.73 8.61
C TRP A 128 -15.59 19.93 9.06
N ARG A 129 -15.21 19.93 10.31
CA ARG A 129 -14.22 20.83 10.91
C ARG A 129 -12.87 20.14 10.92
N VAL A 130 -11.89 20.72 10.23
CA VAL A 130 -10.52 20.20 10.10
C VAL A 130 -9.58 21.15 10.82
N SER A 131 -9.14 20.77 12.01
CA SER A 131 -8.20 21.53 12.83
C SER A 131 -6.77 21.21 12.40
N CYS A 132 -5.99 22.23 12.10
CA CYS A 132 -4.64 22.12 11.54
C CYS A 132 -3.66 23.02 12.26
N VAL A 133 -2.37 22.71 12.08
CA VAL A 133 -1.26 23.62 12.41
C VAL A 133 -0.51 23.96 11.13
N ARG A 134 -0.27 25.26 10.90
CA ARG A 134 0.51 25.79 9.80
C ARG A 134 1.45 26.85 10.31
N ARG A 135 2.78 26.68 10.12
CA ARG A 135 3.81 27.60 10.65
C ARG A 135 3.65 27.92 12.15
N GLU A 136 3.35 26.86 12.93
CA GLU A 136 3.09 26.95 14.39
C GLU A 136 1.77 27.64 14.79
N GLU A 137 0.99 28.15 13.84
CA GLU A 137 -0.32 28.76 14.07
C GLU A 137 -1.45 27.73 13.85
N GLU A 138 -2.44 27.78 14.72
CA GLU A 138 -3.66 27.00 14.55
C GLU A 138 -4.52 27.60 13.45
N VAL A 139 -5.00 26.76 12.57
CA VAL A 139 -5.94 27.12 11.50
C VAL A 139 -7.03 26.07 11.38
N VAL A 140 -8.27 26.50 11.18
CA VAL A 140 -9.43 25.63 11.02
C VAL A 140 -9.97 25.76 9.61
N PHE A 141 -10.14 24.63 8.94
CA PHE A 141 -10.81 24.53 7.65
C PHE A 141 -12.18 23.87 7.82
N TRP A 142 -13.10 24.22 6.94
CA TRP A 142 -14.45 23.65 6.90
C TRP A 142 -14.73 23.06 5.53
N ALA A 143 -15.42 21.90 5.51
CA ALA A 143 -15.80 21.25 4.27
C ALA A 143 -17.18 20.58 4.39
N GLU A 144 -17.85 20.44 3.24
CA GLU A 144 -19.06 19.61 3.14
C GLU A 144 -18.69 18.14 3.01
N LYS A 145 -17.60 17.85 2.28
CA LYS A 145 -17.10 16.48 2.04
C LYS A 145 -15.60 16.40 2.27
N LEU A 146 -15.14 15.25 2.76
CA LEU A 146 -13.73 14.94 2.97
C LEU A 146 -13.28 13.72 2.15
N MET A 147 -12.08 13.82 1.57
CA MET A 147 -11.35 12.68 1.01
C MET A 147 -10.06 12.51 1.80
N LEU A 148 -9.92 11.43 2.55
CA LEU A 148 -8.69 11.11 3.24
C LEU A 148 -7.77 10.33 2.32
N ALA A 149 -6.67 10.98 1.89
CA ALA A 149 -5.64 10.44 1.02
C ALA A 149 -4.26 10.49 1.69
N ASN A 150 -4.24 10.42 3.04
CA ASN A 150 -3.03 10.44 3.84
C ASN A 150 -2.15 9.17 3.65
N GLY A 151 -2.71 8.12 3.07
CA GLY A 151 -2.01 6.88 2.72
C GLY A 151 -1.61 6.04 3.93
N GLU A 152 -1.30 4.76 3.66
CA GLU A 152 -0.88 3.79 4.69
C GLU A 152 0.58 3.97 5.17
N ASN A 153 1.38 4.79 4.47
CA ASN A 153 2.80 5.05 4.77
C ASN A 153 3.03 6.50 5.24
N SER A 154 2.15 6.99 6.11
CA SER A 154 2.18 8.39 6.57
C SER A 154 2.73 8.54 7.99
N LEU A 155 2.49 7.58 8.88
CA LEU A 155 2.93 7.64 10.27
C LEU A 155 3.93 6.52 10.57
N PRO A 156 5.21 6.82 10.82
CA PRO A 156 6.23 5.80 11.06
C PRO A 156 5.97 5.01 12.35
N ASN A 157 6.21 3.71 12.29
CA ASN A 157 6.22 2.86 13.47
C ASN A 157 7.62 2.81 14.04
N ILE A 158 7.89 3.62 15.05
CA ILE A 158 9.18 3.68 15.75
C ILE A 158 9.05 2.92 17.06
N PRO A 159 9.71 1.74 17.20
CA PRO A 159 9.72 0.99 18.45
C PRO A 159 10.42 1.78 19.57
N SER A 160 10.04 1.51 20.80
CA SER A 160 10.78 1.96 21.97
C SER A 160 11.92 1.00 22.27
N PHE A 161 13.07 1.54 22.64
CA PHE A 161 14.26 0.77 23.02
C PHE A 161 14.74 1.21 24.40
N ALA A 162 15.02 0.25 25.28
CA ALA A 162 15.68 0.57 26.55
C ALA A 162 17.08 1.13 26.27
N GLY A 163 17.49 2.14 27.03
CA GLY A 163 18.80 2.80 26.84
C GLY A 163 18.87 3.78 25.67
N ARG A 164 17.74 4.11 25.03
CA ARG A 164 17.69 5.06 23.89
C ARG A 164 18.30 6.42 24.23
N GLU A 165 18.09 6.91 25.46
CA GLU A 165 18.59 8.21 25.92
C GLU A 165 20.12 8.28 26.00
N GLY A 166 20.79 7.11 26.21
CA GLY A 166 22.23 6.98 26.24
C GLY A 166 22.87 6.67 24.88
N PHE A 167 22.07 6.39 23.85
CA PHE A 167 22.57 6.06 22.53
C PHE A 167 23.08 7.31 21.81
N GLN A 168 24.38 7.31 21.49
CA GLN A 168 25.07 8.43 20.85
C GLN A 168 24.91 8.45 19.31
N GLY A 169 24.42 7.35 18.72
CA GLY A 169 24.11 7.27 17.30
C GLY A 169 22.76 7.89 16.96
N LYS A 170 22.42 7.89 15.66
CA LYS A 170 21.11 8.34 15.17
C LYS A 170 20.19 7.15 14.93
N ILE A 171 18.91 7.33 15.28
CA ILE A 171 17.84 6.39 14.96
C ILE A 171 16.98 7.05 13.89
N ILE A 172 16.93 6.44 12.69
CA ILE A 172 16.28 7.03 11.51
C ILE A 172 15.31 6.02 10.93
N HIS A 173 14.05 6.43 10.80
CA HIS A 173 13.05 5.63 10.09
C HIS A 173 13.20 5.77 8.56
N SER A 174 12.80 4.76 7.80
CA SER A 174 12.84 4.76 6.34
C SER A 174 12.13 5.97 5.69
N GLN A 175 11.20 6.61 6.41
CA GLN A 175 10.57 7.87 5.98
C GLN A 175 11.58 8.99 5.75
N ASP A 176 12.56 9.11 6.63
CA ASP A 176 13.52 10.21 6.65
C ASP A 176 14.90 9.79 6.11
N PHE A 177 15.05 8.53 5.68
CA PHE A 177 16.31 7.99 5.22
C PHE A 177 16.92 8.81 4.08
N GLY A 178 16.13 9.12 3.04
CA GLY A 178 16.60 9.88 1.87
C GLY A 178 17.08 11.30 2.23
N SER A 179 16.41 11.98 3.16
CA SER A 179 16.77 13.34 3.57
C SER A 179 17.85 13.41 4.66
N SER A 180 18.16 12.29 5.33
CA SER A 180 19.03 12.26 6.48
C SER A 180 20.53 12.39 6.16
N ASN A 181 20.93 11.98 4.94
CA ASN A 181 22.33 11.85 4.51
C ASN A 181 23.20 11.07 5.52
N ILE A 182 22.61 10.19 6.33
CA ILE A 182 23.28 9.53 7.46
C ILE A 182 24.47 8.68 7.02
N LEU A 183 24.36 8.03 5.86
CA LEU A 183 25.41 7.17 5.35
C LEU A 183 26.64 7.94 4.86
N SER A 184 26.51 9.21 4.55
CA SER A 184 27.63 10.09 4.15
C SER A 184 28.41 10.64 5.35
N ALA A 185 27.92 10.45 6.58
CA ALA A 185 28.58 10.92 7.79
C ALA A 185 29.84 10.07 8.08
N PRO A 186 31.04 10.69 8.21
CA PRO A 186 32.30 9.95 8.41
C PRO A 186 32.35 9.12 9.70
N GLU A 187 31.66 9.60 10.73
CA GLU A 187 31.58 8.93 12.03
C GLU A 187 30.69 7.68 12.02
N VAL A 188 29.88 7.49 10.98
CA VAL A 188 29.00 6.34 10.83
C VAL A 188 29.72 5.26 10.02
N GLN A 189 30.20 4.23 10.70
CA GLN A 189 30.88 3.08 10.08
C GLN A 189 30.07 1.79 10.25
N HIS A 190 29.41 1.60 11.41
CA HIS A 190 28.61 0.42 11.72
C HIS A 190 27.12 0.80 11.69
N VAL A 191 26.41 0.26 10.72
CA VAL A 191 24.98 0.51 10.49
C VAL A 191 24.17 -0.73 10.83
N ALA A 192 23.22 -0.60 11.75
CA ALA A 192 22.23 -1.62 12.01
C ALA A 192 20.92 -1.26 11.30
N VAL A 193 20.30 -2.22 10.61
CA VAL A 193 19.01 -2.06 9.93
C VAL A 193 18.01 -3.03 10.54
N LEU A 194 16.97 -2.50 11.17
CA LEU A 194 15.87 -3.28 11.75
C LEU A 194 14.67 -3.32 10.82
N GLY A 195 14.28 -4.52 10.40
CA GLY A 195 13.11 -4.75 9.55
C GLY A 195 13.41 -5.80 8.48
N ALA A 196 12.36 -6.29 7.81
CA ALA A 196 12.47 -7.43 6.90
C ALA A 196 11.80 -7.20 5.53
N GLY A 197 11.22 -6.02 5.31
CA GLY A 197 10.55 -5.64 4.07
C GLY A 197 11.46 -4.91 3.08
N LYS A 198 10.86 -4.43 1.99
CA LYS A 198 11.54 -3.74 0.87
C LYS A 198 12.39 -2.55 1.35
N SER A 199 11.85 -1.67 2.20
CA SER A 199 12.60 -0.50 2.69
C SER A 199 13.83 -0.88 3.49
N ALA A 200 13.77 -1.97 4.28
CA ALA A 200 14.94 -2.45 5.00
C ALA A 200 16.01 -2.99 4.04
N ALA A 201 15.61 -3.77 3.02
CA ALA A 201 16.50 -4.29 2.01
C ALA A 201 17.21 -3.17 1.23
N ASP A 202 16.49 -2.11 0.86
CA ASP A 202 17.08 -0.94 0.19
C ASP A 202 18.11 -0.23 1.06
N MET A 203 17.78 0.01 2.34
CA MET A 203 18.70 0.64 3.29
C MET A 203 19.95 -0.20 3.54
N VAL A 204 19.81 -1.53 3.58
CA VAL A 204 20.94 -2.47 3.68
C VAL A 204 21.80 -2.36 2.44
N TYR A 205 21.22 -2.45 1.25
CA TYR A 205 21.96 -2.38 -0.01
C TYR A 205 22.69 -1.04 -0.16
N GLU A 206 22.00 0.07 0.07
CA GLU A 206 22.59 1.42 0.01
C GLU A 206 23.76 1.57 0.99
N ALA A 207 23.64 1.06 2.22
CA ALA A 207 24.71 1.11 3.21
C ALA A 207 25.93 0.29 2.78
N VAL A 208 25.73 -0.89 2.18
CA VAL A 208 26.81 -1.71 1.62
C VAL A 208 27.51 -1.00 0.47
N GLN A 209 26.74 -0.39 -0.46
CA GLN A 209 27.31 0.35 -1.59
C GLN A 209 28.16 1.56 -1.14
N GLN A 210 27.85 2.13 0.02
CA GLN A 210 28.63 3.21 0.64
C GLN A 210 29.76 2.71 1.57
N GLY A 211 30.10 1.40 1.51
CA GLY A 211 31.22 0.81 2.21
C GLY A 211 31.06 0.69 3.73
N LYS A 212 29.80 0.70 4.23
CA LYS A 212 29.54 0.55 5.66
C LYS A 212 29.57 -0.92 6.11
N THR A 213 29.94 -1.16 7.37
CA THR A 213 29.74 -2.46 8.01
C THR A 213 28.26 -2.57 8.40
N VAL A 214 27.55 -3.56 7.85
CA VAL A 214 26.09 -3.64 7.96
C VAL A 214 25.64 -4.85 8.77
N SER A 215 24.76 -4.61 9.74
CA SER A 215 24.04 -5.62 10.50
C SER A 215 22.54 -5.56 10.15
N TRP A 216 22.02 -6.61 9.51
CA TRP A 216 20.58 -6.69 9.18
C TRP A 216 19.83 -7.50 10.23
N ILE A 217 18.92 -6.85 10.94
CA ILE A 217 18.20 -7.41 12.08
C ILE A 217 16.74 -7.67 11.71
N ILE A 218 16.31 -8.90 11.87
CA ILE A 218 14.94 -9.35 11.63
C ILE A 218 14.36 -9.86 12.94
N SER A 219 13.37 -9.17 13.47
CA SER A 219 12.72 -9.54 14.73
C SER A 219 12.16 -10.97 14.68
N LYS A 220 12.38 -11.75 15.73
CA LYS A 220 11.80 -13.09 15.90
C LYS A 220 10.28 -13.04 16.04
N ASN A 221 9.77 -11.97 16.65
CA ASN A 221 8.35 -11.75 16.91
C ASN A 221 7.63 -11.00 15.78
N GLY A 222 8.34 -10.71 14.66
CA GLY A 222 7.78 -10.05 13.48
C GLY A 222 7.14 -11.01 12.48
N THR A 223 6.82 -10.49 11.29
CA THR A 223 6.24 -11.25 10.18
C THR A 223 7.26 -12.12 9.44
N GLY A 224 8.52 -12.15 9.89
CA GLY A 224 9.63 -12.80 9.20
C GLY A 224 10.14 -12.02 7.99
N PRO A 225 11.13 -12.56 7.27
CA PRO A 225 11.68 -11.94 6.07
C PRO A 225 10.65 -11.82 4.96
N GLY A 226 10.67 -10.70 4.25
CA GLY A 226 9.94 -10.55 3.00
C GLY A 226 10.49 -11.45 1.90
N PHE A 227 9.66 -11.85 0.95
CA PHE A 227 10.15 -12.49 -0.27
C PHE A 227 10.59 -11.43 -1.29
N PHE A 228 11.59 -11.74 -2.11
CA PHE A 228 12.04 -10.87 -3.18
C PHE A 228 12.08 -11.65 -4.48
N ALA A 229 11.09 -11.39 -5.34
CA ALA A 229 10.97 -12.07 -6.62
C ALA A 229 12.01 -11.53 -7.61
N PRO A 230 12.64 -12.40 -8.42
CA PRO A 230 13.46 -11.94 -9.54
C PRO A 230 12.60 -11.11 -10.50
N ILE A 231 13.13 -9.98 -10.96
CA ILE A 231 12.43 -9.11 -11.90
C ILE A 231 12.32 -9.76 -13.28
N ASP A 232 13.36 -10.51 -13.65
CA ASP A 232 13.41 -11.21 -14.92
C ASP A 232 12.39 -12.36 -14.96
N THR A 233 11.66 -12.48 -16.06
CA THR A 233 10.71 -13.56 -16.28
C THR A 233 10.97 -14.25 -17.62
N LYS A 234 10.77 -15.55 -17.68
CA LYS A 234 10.76 -16.33 -18.94
C LYS A 234 9.39 -16.28 -19.65
N SER A 235 8.49 -15.45 -19.20
CA SER A 235 7.14 -15.28 -19.78
C SER A 235 7.17 -14.27 -20.95
N PRO A 236 6.09 -14.16 -21.72
CA PRO A 236 5.97 -13.15 -22.78
C PRO A 236 5.84 -11.72 -22.24
N TYR A 237 5.77 -11.54 -20.93
CA TYR A 237 5.69 -10.24 -20.28
C TYR A 237 7.08 -9.72 -19.94
N ARG A 238 7.24 -8.40 -19.91
CA ARG A 238 8.52 -7.72 -19.68
C ARG A 238 9.11 -8.00 -18.29
N ASN A 239 8.23 -8.22 -17.30
CA ASN A 239 8.60 -8.53 -15.92
C ASN A 239 7.43 -9.19 -15.17
N VAL A 240 7.69 -9.64 -13.94
CA VAL A 240 6.69 -10.30 -13.08
C VAL A 240 5.54 -9.38 -12.66
N VAL A 241 5.80 -8.06 -12.57
CA VAL A 241 4.78 -7.07 -12.17
C VAL A 241 3.78 -6.87 -13.29
N GLU A 242 4.24 -6.79 -14.54
CA GLU A 242 3.37 -6.72 -15.72
C GLU A 242 2.49 -7.98 -15.86
N ALA A 243 3.09 -9.17 -15.69
CA ALA A 243 2.36 -10.42 -15.69
C ALA A 243 1.22 -10.44 -14.65
N ALA A 244 1.49 -9.95 -13.44
CA ALA A 244 0.52 -9.87 -12.36
C ALA A 244 -0.65 -8.90 -12.65
N GLN A 245 -0.51 -7.98 -13.61
CA GLN A 245 -1.57 -7.06 -14.04
C GLN A 245 -2.52 -7.65 -15.09
N THR A 246 -2.37 -8.93 -15.45
CA THR A 246 -3.28 -9.60 -16.39
C THR A 246 -4.45 -10.27 -15.66
N ARG A 247 -5.62 -10.31 -16.31
CA ARG A 247 -6.79 -10.98 -15.73
C ARG A 247 -6.58 -12.48 -15.61
N VAL A 248 -5.91 -13.12 -16.57
CA VAL A 248 -5.63 -14.56 -16.50
C VAL A 248 -4.79 -14.89 -15.26
N MET A 249 -3.76 -14.12 -14.96
CA MET A 249 -2.92 -14.35 -13.77
C MET A 249 -3.70 -14.05 -12.48
N SER A 250 -4.59 -13.06 -12.48
CA SER A 250 -5.46 -12.77 -11.34
C SER A 250 -6.42 -13.91 -11.02
N THR A 251 -6.82 -14.73 -12.02
CA THR A 251 -7.70 -15.90 -11.76
C THR A 251 -7.01 -17.05 -11.05
N LEU A 252 -5.68 -17.11 -11.06
CA LEU A 252 -4.92 -18.09 -10.28
C LEU A 252 -4.95 -17.79 -8.77
N GLN A 253 -5.25 -16.54 -8.43
CA GLN A 253 -5.43 -16.12 -7.04
C GLN A 253 -6.81 -16.54 -6.53
N PRO A 254 -6.96 -17.01 -5.29
CA PRO A 254 -8.27 -17.18 -4.67
C PRO A 254 -8.83 -15.81 -4.26
N SER A 255 -9.11 -14.96 -5.28
CA SER A 255 -9.51 -13.56 -5.11
C SER A 255 -11.01 -13.43 -4.92
N ILE A 256 -11.42 -12.69 -3.88
CA ILE A 256 -12.84 -12.40 -3.64
C ILE A 256 -13.43 -11.49 -4.73
N THR A 257 -12.61 -10.64 -5.34
CA THR A 257 -13.00 -9.73 -6.43
C THR A 257 -12.86 -10.37 -7.83
N GLY A 258 -12.36 -11.60 -7.88
CA GLY A 258 -12.20 -12.34 -9.14
C GLY A 258 -13.55 -12.70 -9.77
N PRO A 259 -13.60 -12.87 -11.11
CA PRO A 259 -14.83 -13.21 -11.82
C PRO A 259 -15.36 -14.58 -11.38
N GLU A 260 -16.67 -14.70 -11.22
CA GLU A 260 -17.34 -15.98 -10.97
C GLU A 260 -17.75 -16.62 -12.30
N ASN A 261 -16.92 -17.52 -12.81
CA ASN A 261 -17.17 -18.25 -14.06
C ASN A 261 -16.73 -19.73 -13.93
N TRP A 262 -16.96 -20.52 -14.99
CA TRP A 262 -16.59 -21.94 -15.00
C TRP A 262 -15.09 -22.15 -14.77
N TRP A 263 -14.22 -21.27 -15.29
CA TRP A 263 -12.76 -21.36 -15.16
C TRP A 263 -12.30 -21.17 -13.72
N THR A 264 -12.74 -20.11 -13.04
CA THR A 264 -12.41 -19.90 -11.63
C THR A 264 -13.04 -20.96 -10.73
N GLY A 265 -14.25 -21.45 -11.09
CA GLY A 265 -14.86 -22.61 -10.46
C GLY A 265 -14.01 -23.87 -10.61
N PHE A 266 -13.49 -24.15 -11.81
CA PHE A 266 -12.56 -25.25 -12.03
C PHE A 266 -11.30 -25.10 -11.18
N LEU A 267 -10.61 -23.96 -11.26
CA LEU A 267 -9.34 -23.73 -10.56
C LEU A 267 -9.46 -23.89 -9.04
N HIS A 268 -10.51 -23.34 -8.45
CA HIS A 268 -10.56 -23.21 -6.99
C HIS A 268 -11.47 -24.24 -6.29
N ARG A 269 -12.46 -24.81 -6.99
CA ARG A 269 -13.41 -25.76 -6.37
C ARG A 269 -13.08 -27.22 -6.66
N THR A 270 -12.45 -27.52 -7.83
CA THR A 270 -12.08 -28.92 -8.15
C THR A 270 -10.73 -29.30 -7.55
N TRP A 271 -10.51 -30.60 -7.32
CA TRP A 271 -9.22 -31.06 -6.80
C TRP A 271 -8.09 -30.89 -7.82
N VAL A 272 -8.36 -31.10 -9.12
CA VAL A 272 -7.40 -30.90 -10.21
C VAL A 272 -6.99 -29.44 -10.31
N GLY A 273 -7.97 -28.53 -10.28
CA GLY A 273 -7.70 -27.09 -10.34
C GLY A 273 -6.86 -26.61 -9.16
N ARG A 274 -7.20 -27.03 -7.94
CA ARG A 274 -6.41 -26.71 -6.74
C ARG A 274 -4.98 -27.27 -6.81
N TRP A 275 -4.83 -28.48 -7.33
CA TRP A 275 -3.51 -29.06 -7.56
C TRP A 275 -2.71 -28.21 -8.55
N LEU A 276 -3.33 -27.79 -9.67
CA LEU A 276 -2.69 -26.92 -10.68
C LEU A 276 -2.26 -25.58 -10.08
N VAL A 277 -3.13 -24.92 -9.33
CA VAL A 277 -2.80 -23.67 -8.62
C VAL A 277 -1.63 -23.88 -7.65
N GLY A 278 -1.72 -24.95 -6.82
CA GLY A 278 -0.64 -25.29 -5.89
C GLY A 278 0.70 -25.57 -6.58
N PHE A 279 0.67 -26.28 -7.71
CA PHE A 279 1.87 -26.55 -8.52
C PHE A 279 2.51 -25.27 -9.05
N ILE A 280 1.70 -24.35 -9.63
CA ILE A 280 2.18 -23.07 -10.17
C ILE A 280 2.83 -22.24 -9.05
N PHE A 281 2.16 -22.09 -7.91
CA PHE A 281 2.71 -21.33 -6.81
C PHE A 281 3.95 -21.97 -6.17
N THR A 282 4.02 -23.30 -6.11
CA THR A 282 5.21 -24.03 -5.65
C THR A 282 6.39 -23.81 -6.59
N ALA A 283 6.15 -23.86 -7.92
CA ALA A 283 7.19 -23.58 -8.90
C ALA A 283 7.69 -22.14 -8.81
N LEU A 284 6.77 -21.18 -8.60
CA LEU A 284 7.11 -19.77 -8.40
C LEU A 284 7.93 -19.56 -7.12
N ASP A 285 7.48 -20.12 -6.00
CA ASP A 285 8.19 -20.08 -4.71
C ASP A 285 9.59 -20.66 -4.83
N LYS A 286 9.72 -21.82 -5.51
CA LYS A 286 11.01 -22.44 -5.78
C LYS A 286 11.92 -21.51 -6.60
N SER A 287 11.41 -20.86 -7.65
CA SER A 287 12.22 -19.97 -8.48
C SER A 287 12.78 -18.79 -7.69
N ILE A 288 11.99 -18.23 -6.77
CA ILE A 288 12.43 -17.14 -5.89
C ILE A 288 13.54 -17.62 -4.96
N ARG A 289 13.38 -18.79 -4.34
CA ARG A 289 14.38 -19.38 -3.42
C ARG A 289 15.66 -19.79 -4.15
N ASP A 290 15.55 -20.33 -5.35
CA ASP A 290 16.71 -20.74 -6.17
C ASP A 290 17.58 -19.53 -6.55
N VAL A 291 16.97 -18.39 -6.92
CA VAL A 291 17.72 -17.16 -7.24
C VAL A 291 18.41 -16.59 -5.99
N ALA A 292 17.73 -16.55 -4.86
CA ALA A 292 18.31 -16.10 -3.61
C ALA A 292 19.42 -17.05 -3.09
N ASN A 293 19.25 -18.37 -3.32
CA ASN A 293 20.15 -19.43 -2.89
C ASN A 293 20.55 -19.33 -1.41
N TYR A 294 19.54 -19.19 -0.54
CA TYR A 294 19.74 -18.95 0.89
C TYR A 294 20.65 -19.96 1.60
N LYS A 295 20.70 -21.22 1.12
CA LYS A 295 21.47 -22.30 1.72
C LYS A 295 22.87 -22.45 1.12
N GLY A 296 23.04 -22.03 -0.14
CA GLY A 296 24.31 -22.19 -0.88
C GLY A 296 25.26 -21.00 -0.79
N ARG A 297 24.78 -19.83 -0.29
CA ARG A 297 25.65 -18.67 -0.06
C ARG A 297 26.29 -18.75 1.34
N ALA A 298 27.41 -18.05 1.53
CA ALA A 298 28.19 -18.09 2.75
C ALA A 298 27.34 -17.94 4.01
N SER A 299 27.44 -18.89 4.92
CA SER A 299 26.60 -19.01 6.10
C SER A 299 27.19 -18.37 7.36
N GLU A 300 28.46 -18.04 7.40
CA GLU A 300 29.14 -17.50 8.59
C GLU A 300 28.57 -16.19 9.10
N LYS A 301 28.00 -15.37 8.18
CA LYS A 301 27.34 -14.10 8.49
C LYS A 301 25.82 -14.23 8.64
N GLY A 302 25.26 -15.43 8.70
CA GLY A 302 23.84 -15.65 8.95
C GLY A 302 22.90 -15.41 7.76
N PHE A 303 23.39 -15.36 6.50
CA PHE A 303 22.59 -15.10 5.30
C PHE A 303 21.34 -15.98 5.18
N LYS A 304 21.40 -17.25 5.62
CA LYS A 304 20.26 -18.16 5.66
C LYS A 304 19.08 -17.59 6.46
N GLY A 305 19.33 -16.70 7.41
CA GLY A 305 18.28 -16.01 8.19
C GLY A 305 17.35 -15.13 7.35
N LEU A 306 17.67 -14.85 6.09
CA LEU A 306 16.83 -14.13 5.14
C LEU A 306 15.82 -15.03 4.43
N GLU A 307 15.90 -16.36 4.59
CA GLU A 307 14.90 -17.25 3.99
C GLU A 307 13.54 -17.01 4.64
N TYR A 308 12.53 -16.65 3.81
CA TYR A 308 11.18 -16.41 4.29
C TYR A 308 10.49 -17.72 4.68
N ASP A 309 9.70 -17.67 5.75
CA ASP A 309 9.18 -18.86 6.44
C ASP A 309 7.92 -19.42 5.79
N THR A 310 7.14 -18.59 5.08
CA THR A 310 5.84 -18.93 4.54
C THR A 310 5.84 -18.92 3.01
N PRO A 311 5.34 -19.96 2.31
CA PRO A 311 5.26 -19.97 0.86
C PRO A 311 4.55 -18.74 0.29
N ILE A 312 5.00 -18.26 -0.88
CA ILE A 312 4.48 -17.05 -1.53
C ILE A 312 2.96 -17.09 -1.76
N PHE A 313 2.38 -18.26 -1.93
CA PHE A 313 0.92 -18.41 -2.03
C PHE A 313 0.21 -17.72 -0.85
N TRP A 314 0.70 -17.86 0.36
CA TRP A 314 0.10 -17.31 1.56
C TRP A 314 0.50 -15.85 1.85
N GLN A 315 1.45 -15.32 1.11
CA GLN A 315 1.93 -13.93 1.20
C GLN A 315 2.00 -13.40 2.63
N ASN A 316 3.00 -13.84 3.37
CA ASN A 316 3.09 -13.52 4.78
C ASN A 316 3.76 -12.18 5.10
N GLY A 317 4.69 -11.74 4.29
CA GLY A 317 5.45 -10.50 4.50
C GLY A 317 5.35 -9.52 3.35
N THR A 318 5.87 -8.31 3.56
CA THR A 318 6.00 -7.30 2.53
C THR A 318 7.36 -7.42 1.85
N GLY A 319 7.40 -8.09 0.73
CA GLY A 319 8.58 -8.22 -0.12
C GLY A 319 8.60 -7.23 -1.28
N GLY A 320 9.23 -7.65 -2.35
CA GLY A 320 9.35 -6.84 -3.56
C GLY A 320 9.99 -7.60 -4.71
N ALA A 321 10.42 -6.86 -5.74
CA ALA A 321 11.23 -7.37 -6.82
C ALA A 321 12.73 -7.06 -6.57
N VAL A 322 13.59 -7.95 -7.05
CA VAL A 322 15.06 -7.76 -7.03
C VAL A 322 15.44 -6.93 -8.25
N HIS A 323 15.85 -5.69 -8.02
CA HIS A 323 16.29 -4.79 -9.09
C HIS A 323 17.81 -4.85 -9.34
N HIS A 324 18.58 -5.17 -8.30
CA HIS A 324 20.04 -5.25 -8.39
C HIS A 324 20.49 -6.68 -8.67
N PRO A 325 21.25 -6.93 -9.76
CA PRO A 325 21.75 -8.29 -10.09
C PRO A 325 22.60 -8.90 -8.99
N ASP A 326 23.35 -8.05 -8.31
CA ASP A 326 24.29 -8.40 -7.25
C ASP A 326 23.70 -8.35 -5.83
N LEU A 327 22.38 -8.05 -5.67
CA LEU A 327 21.77 -7.90 -4.35
C LEU A 327 22.14 -9.02 -3.38
N TRP A 328 21.90 -10.26 -3.80
CA TRP A 328 22.10 -11.41 -2.92
C TRP A 328 23.57 -11.73 -2.67
N SER A 329 24.46 -11.58 -3.68
CA SER A 329 25.89 -11.75 -3.49
C SER A 329 26.46 -10.66 -2.60
N SER A 330 26.11 -9.42 -2.86
CA SER A 330 26.54 -8.26 -2.08
C SER A 330 26.13 -8.39 -0.60
N ILE A 331 24.88 -8.82 -0.32
CA ILE A 331 24.42 -9.04 1.05
C ILE A 331 25.14 -10.23 1.70
N ALA A 332 25.29 -11.36 0.99
CA ALA A 332 25.93 -12.54 1.54
C ALA A 332 27.42 -12.29 1.94
N GLU A 333 28.10 -11.46 1.16
CA GLU A 333 29.52 -11.14 1.38
C GLU A 333 29.73 -10.08 2.47
N ASN A 334 28.82 -9.07 2.56
CA ASN A 334 29.10 -7.85 3.32
C ASN A 334 28.20 -7.65 4.54
N VAL A 335 27.09 -8.42 4.69
CA VAL A 335 26.08 -8.17 5.72
C VAL A 335 26.01 -9.28 6.74
N SER A 336 26.06 -8.93 8.02
CA SER A 336 25.74 -9.85 9.13
C SER A 336 24.25 -9.87 9.39
N VAL A 337 23.60 -11.03 9.26
CA VAL A 337 22.14 -11.18 9.41
C VAL A 337 21.82 -11.81 10.75
N TYR A 338 20.90 -11.17 11.50
CA TYR A 338 20.46 -11.60 12.82
C TYR A 338 18.95 -11.80 12.85
N ARG A 339 18.50 -13.01 13.25
CA ARG A 339 17.08 -13.30 13.59
C ARG A 339 16.93 -13.15 15.10
N GLU A 340 16.90 -11.91 15.58
CA GLU A 340 16.94 -11.57 17.00
C GLU A 340 16.09 -10.33 17.31
N ASP A 341 15.67 -10.19 18.57
CA ASP A 341 15.02 -8.98 19.06
C ASP A 341 16.00 -8.12 19.84
N ILE A 342 15.95 -6.79 19.64
CA ILE A 342 16.79 -5.83 20.35
C ILE A 342 16.22 -5.62 21.75
N THR A 343 17.03 -5.82 22.79
CA THR A 343 16.66 -5.57 24.20
C THR A 343 17.02 -4.18 24.66
N SER A 344 18.21 -3.67 24.28
CA SER A 344 18.66 -2.36 24.73
C SER A 344 19.68 -1.75 23.77
N LEU A 345 19.85 -0.44 23.88
CA LEU A 345 20.87 0.34 23.22
C LEU A 345 21.91 0.80 24.24
N GLY A 346 23.20 0.62 23.93
CA GLY A 346 24.35 1.23 24.61
C GLY A 346 24.81 2.47 23.86
N PRO A 347 25.86 3.18 24.31
CA PRO A 347 26.31 4.44 23.70
C PRO A 347 26.62 4.33 22.19
N LYS A 348 27.28 3.25 21.77
CA LYS A 348 27.58 2.92 20.36
C LYS A 348 27.38 1.44 20.07
N SER A 349 26.33 0.85 20.62
CA SER A 349 26.06 -0.58 20.48
C SER A 349 24.58 -0.87 20.66
N LEU A 350 24.17 -2.06 20.23
CA LEU A 350 22.90 -2.65 20.57
C LEU A 350 23.10 -4.08 21.12
N THR A 351 22.20 -4.49 22.01
CA THR A 351 22.21 -5.81 22.65
C THR A 351 20.96 -6.57 22.28
N PHE A 352 21.12 -7.84 21.91
CA PHE A 352 20.04 -8.75 21.56
C PHE A 352 19.49 -9.52 22.79
N THR A 353 18.37 -10.20 22.62
CA THR A 353 17.79 -11.11 23.62
C THR A 353 18.71 -12.25 23.99
N SER A 354 19.60 -12.68 23.11
CA SER A 354 20.65 -13.68 23.37
C SER A 354 21.78 -13.17 24.28
N GLY A 355 21.84 -11.86 24.58
CA GLY A 355 22.93 -11.21 25.27
C GLY A 355 24.10 -10.78 24.37
N LEU A 356 24.08 -11.14 23.07
CA LEU A 356 25.10 -10.68 22.12
C LEU A 356 24.97 -9.16 21.94
N THR A 357 26.11 -8.48 22.00
CA THR A 357 26.20 -7.03 21.76
C THR A 357 27.02 -6.77 20.50
N ILE A 358 26.53 -5.91 19.61
CA ILE A 358 27.19 -5.51 18.37
C ILE A 358 27.42 -3.99 18.34
N PRO A 359 28.50 -3.51 17.69
CA PRO A 359 28.72 -2.09 17.47
C PRO A 359 27.67 -1.50 16.56
N THR A 360 27.24 -0.26 16.84
CA THR A 360 26.18 0.42 16.07
C THR A 360 26.36 1.94 16.19
N ASP A 361 26.70 2.59 15.09
CA ASP A 361 26.78 4.07 15.01
C ASP A 361 25.47 4.68 14.53
N ALA A 362 24.68 3.93 13.76
CA ALA A 362 23.35 4.34 13.32
C ALA A 362 22.39 3.14 13.29
N LEU A 363 21.15 3.34 13.76
CA LEU A 363 20.06 2.38 13.69
C LEU A 363 19.01 2.86 12.69
N LEU A 364 18.89 2.16 11.58
CA LEU A 364 17.90 2.43 10.53
C LEU A 364 16.68 1.54 10.72
N LEU A 365 15.49 2.13 10.69
CA LEU A 365 14.24 1.46 10.98
C LEU A 365 13.40 1.26 9.71
N GLY A 366 13.37 0.03 9.22
CA GLY A 366 12.41 -0.47 8.22
C GLY A 366 11.23 -1.16 8.89
N THR A 367 10.71 -0.59 9.97
CA THR A 367 9.75 -1.21 10.90
C THR A 367 8.29 -0.98 10.53
N GLY A 368 8.04 -0.43 9.36
CA GLY A 368 6.69 -0.21 8.83
C GLY A 368 5.99 1.00 9.46
N TRP A 369 4.65 0.97 9.45
CA TRP A 369 3.84 2.16 9.64
C TRP A 369 2.69 1.89 10.60
N LYS A 370 2.20 2.94 11.25
CA LYS A 370 0.95 2.96 12.00
C LYS A 370 -0.20 3.37 11.08
N LEU A 371 -1.43 3.21 11.55
CA LEU A 371 -2.63 3.43 10.71
C LEU A 371 -2.83 4.89 10.25
N GLY A 372 -2.24 5.87 10.96
CA GLY A 372 -2.35 7.28 10.57
C GLY A 372 -3.75 7.86 10.76
N LEU A 373 -4.45 7.49 11.84
CA LEU A 373 -5.81 7.92 12.16
C LEU A 373 -5.89 8.78 13.44
N GLU A 374 -4.77 9.24 13.97
CA GLU A 374 -4.64 9.91 15.28
C GLU A 374 -5.41 11.25 15.36
N PHE A 375 -5.80 11.81 14.22
CA PHE A 375 -6.59 13.03 14.15
C PHE A 375 -8.11 12.81 14.31
N PHE A 376 -8.56 11.55 14.41
CA PHE A 376 -9.94 11.23 14.79
C PHE A 376 -10.06 10.97 16.29
N SER A 377 -11.15 11.46 16.88
CA SER A 377 -11.51 11.10 18.25
C SER A 377 -11.92 9.62 18.33
N PRO A 378 -11.84 8.97 19.50
CA PRO A 378 -12.33 7.60 19.67
C PRO A 378 -13.80 7.41 19.23
N SER A 379 -14.66 8.39 19.50
CA SER A 379 -16.06 8.37 19.06
C SER A 379 -16.22 8.47 17.54
N SER A 380 -15.35 9.26 16.87
CA SER A 380 -15.34 9.36 15.41
C SER A 380 -14.85 8.06 14.76
N LEU A 381 -13.81 7.42 15.33
CA LEU A 381 -13.34 6.11 14.84
C LEU A 381 -14.47 5.07 14.88
N LEU A 382 -15.23 5.05 15.95
CA LEU A 382 -16.35 4.13 16.16
C LEU A 382 -17.51 4.40 15.19
N SER A 383 -17.89 5.67 15.05
CA SER A 383 -19.02 6.06 14.18
C SER A 383 -18.73 5.92 12.68
N LEU A 384 -17.46 5.91 12.29
CA LEU A 384 -17.01 5.75 10.91
C LEU A 384 -16.55 4.32 10.58
N ASP A 385 -16.73 3.35 11.48
CA ASP A 385 -16.32 1.96 11.29
C ASP A 385 -14.82 1.79 11.01
N LEU A 386 -13.99 2.68 11.57
CA LEU A 386 -12.53 2.66 11.48
C LEU A 386 -11.94 1.81 12.60
N PRO A 387 -10.66 1.38 12.47
CA PRO A 387 -9.97 0.67 13.53
C PRO A 387 -9.98 1.42 14.86
N HIS A 388 -10.52 0.80 15.89
CA HIS A 388 -10.64 1.33 17.26
C HIS A 388 -10.38 0.22 18.27
N ASP A 389 -10.27 0.57 19.55
CA ASP A 389 -10.15 -0.40 20.64
C ASP A 389 -11.42 -1.27 20.72
N PRO A 390 -11.33 -2.61 20.55
CA PRO A 390 -12.49 -3.50 20.63
C PRO A 390 -13.26 -3.39 21.94
N SER A 391 -12.61 -3.01 23.04
CA SER A 391 -13.26 -2.86 24.36
C SER A 391 -14.23 -1.68 24.42
N THR A 392 -14.16 -0.74 23.47
CA THR A 392 -15.05 0.43 23.40
C THR A 392 -16.29 0.19 22.54
N GLU A 393 -16.36 -0.95 21.83
CA GLU A 393 -17.49 -1.30 20.97
C GLU A 393 -18.67 -1.82 21.79
N ASP A 394 -19.90 -1.49 21.36
CA ASP A 394 -21.12 -2.06 21.94
C ASP A 394 -21.09 -3.60 21.77
N PRO A 395 -21.30 -4.39 22.84
CA PRO A 395 -21.28 -5.86 22.77
C PRO A 395 -22.24 -6.45 21.72
N ALA A 396 -23.40 -5.81 21.46
CA ALA A 396 -24.32 -6.27 20.44
C ALA A 396 -23.78 -6.04 19.03
N ILE A 397 -23.07 -4.93 18.79
CA ILE A 397 -22.39 -4.65 17.52
C ILE A 397 -21.23 -5.62 17.32
N ALA A 398 -20.42 -5.85 18.34
CA ALA A 398 -19.30 -6.80 18.30
C ALA A 398 -19.79 -8.23 17.97
N GLU A 399 -20.88 -8.71 18.60
CA GLU A 399 -21.43 -10.04 18.32
C GLU A 399 -22.07 -10.12 16.93
N LYS A 400 -22.71 -9.04 16.45
CA LYS A 400 -23.21 -8.95 15.07
C LYS A 400 -22.07 -9.14 14.06
N TRP A 401 -20.97 -8.39 14.17
CA TRP A 401 -19.84 -8.50 13.25
C TRP A 401 -19.19 -9.88 13.32
N LYS A 402 -19.05 -10.44 14.51
CA LYS A 402 -18.53 -11.80 14.69
C LYS A 402 -19.39 -12.84 13.97
N SER A 403 -20.73 -12.75 14.09
CA SER A 403 -21.66 -13.64 13.38
C SER A 403 -21.54 -13.49 11.86
N LEU A 404 -21.53 -12.26 11.35
CA LEU A 404 -21.37 -11.98 9.92
C LEU A 404 -20.04 -12.48 9.37
N GLU A 405 -18.94 -12.31 10.11
CA GLU A 405 -17.63 -12.85 9.72
C GLU A 405 -17.60 -14.39 9.72
N GLN A 406 -18.28 -15.06 10.64
CA GLN A 406 -18.40 -16.52 10.64
C GLN A 406 -19.20 -17.02 9.42
N GLU A 407 -20.29 -16.36 9.06
CA GLU A 407 -21.04 -16.65 7.84
C GLU A 407 -20.18 -16.42 6.59
N GLY A 408 -19.47 -15.29 6.54
CA GLY A 408 -18.51 -14.94 5.50
C GLY A 408 -17.41 -15.98 5.35
N ASP A 409 -16.83 -16.41 6.45
CA ASP A 409 -15.78 -17.43 6.48
C ASP A 409 -16.26 -18.77 5.89
N ALA A 410 -17.44 -19.22 6.27
CA ALA A 410 -18.05 -20.43 5.71
C ALA A 410 -18.30 -20.29 4.19
N LYS A 411 -18.66 -19.10 3.70
CA LYS A 411 -18.85 -18.81 2.28
C LYS A 411 -17.51 -18.81 1.54
N ILE A 412 -16.49 -18.19 2.11
CA ILE A 412 -15.13 -18.15 1.54
C ILE A 412 -14.54 -19.55 1.42
N LEU A 413 -14.68 -20.40 2.43
CA LEU A 413 -14.19 -21.78 2.38
C LEU A 413 -14.92 -22.65 1.33
N ARG A 414 -16.21 -22.40 1.10
CA ARG A 414 -16.94 -23.06 0.00
C ARG A 414 -16.46 -22.58 -1.36
N LYS A 415 -16.14 -21.28 -1.48
CA LYS A 415 -15.63 -20.69 -2.74
C LYS A 415 -14.17 -21.09 -3.01
N PHE A 416 -13.34 -21.06 -1.96
CA PHE A 416 -11.90 -21.30 -2.02
C PHE A 416 -11.43 -22.36 -1.00
N PRO A 417 -11.74 -23.66 -1.20
CA PRO A 417 -11.30 -24.72 -0.27
C PRO A 417 -9.79 -24.80 -0.06
N ILE A 418 -8.98 -24.27 -1.00
CA ILE A 418 -7.51 -24.18 -0.87
C ILE A 418 -7.08 -23.35 0.35
N LEU A 419 -7.93 -22.45 0.85
CA LEU A 419 -7.67 -21.60 2.02
C LEU A 419 -8.02 -22.28 3.36
N ALA A 420 -8.47 -23.56 3.36
CA ALA A 420 -8.90 -24.24 4.58
C ALA A 420 -7.77 -24.56 5.55
N ASN A 421 -6.57 -24.82 5.04
CA ASN A 421 -5.42 -25.29 5.83
C ASN A 421 -4.23 -24.34 5.67
N PRO A 422 -4.25 -23.16 6.30
CA PRO A 422 -3.10 -22.24 6.28
C PRO A 422 -1.93 -22.86 7.06
N PRO A 423 -0.68 -22.49 6.74
CA PRO A 423 0.47 -22.87 7.55
C PRO A 423 0.32 -22.35 8.98
N PRO A 424 0.84 -23.09 10.00
CA PRO A 424 0.59 -22.80 11.42
C PRO A 424 1.22 -21.50 11.93
N HIS A 425 2.09 -20.89 11.15
CA HIS A 425 2.84 -19.71 11.55
C HIS A 425 2.20 -18.43 10.99
N HIS A 426 2.19 -17.37 11.82
CA HIS A 426 2.08 -15.99 11.35
C HIS A 426 0.68 -15.37 11.22
N HIS A 427 -0.33 -15.94 11.88
CA HIS A 427 -1.55 -15.16 12.13
C HIS A 427 -1.22 -14.00 13.08
N ARG A 428 -1.08 -12.80 12.55
CA ARG A 428 -0.87 -11.62 13.37
C ARG A 428 -2.21 -11.10 13.87
N LYS A 429 -2.40 -11.13 15.17
CA LYS A 429 -3.53 -10.44 15.80
C LYS A 429 -3.22 -8.94 15.87
N ILE A 430 -4.16 -8.13 15.43
CA ILE A 430 -4.11 -6.68 15.61
C ILE A 430 -4.77 -6.29 16.94
N PRO A 431 -4.31 -5.21 17.61
CA PRO A 431 -4.90 -4.75 18.87
C PRO A 431 -6.21 -3.97 18.67
N THR A 432 -6.62 -3.71 17.44
CA THR A 432 -7.80 -2.93 17.09
C THR A 432 -8.80 -3.76 16.31
N THR A 433 -10.03 -3.24 16.14
CA THR A 433 -10.95 -3.74 15.11
C THR A 433 -10.36 -3.53 13.71
N PRO A 434 -10.78 -4.28 12.68
CA PRO A 434 -10.42 -3.99 11.29
C PRO A 434 -11.14 -2.74 10.77
N TYR A 435 -10.72 -2.26 9.59
CA TYR A 435 -11.53 -1.34 8.79
C TYR A 435 -12.80 -2.05 8.31
N ARG A 436 -13.95 -1.45 8.57
CA ARG A 436 -15.26 -1.95 8.09
C ARG A 436 -15.85 -1.01 7.05
N LEU A 437 -15.06 -0.71 6.02
CA LEU A 437 -15.43 0.22 4.96
C LEU A 437 -15.92 -0.54 3.71
N HIS A 438 -16.98 -0.04 3.11
CA HIS A 438 -17.45 -0.53 1.81
C HIS A 438 -16.36 -0.31 0.75
N HIS A 439 -15.91 -1.39 0.12
CA HIS A 439 -14.78 -1.42 -0.83
C HIS A 439 -13.47 -0.84 -0.27
N CYS A 440 -13.26 -0.85 1.04
CA CYS A 440 -12.14 -0.17 1.70
C CYS A 440 -12.09 1.35 1.43
N ILE A 441 -13.23 1.97 1.09
CA ILE A 441 -13.36 3.38 0.72
C ILE A 441 -14.37 4.11 1.60
N ALA A 442 -15.60 3.64 1.67
CA ALA A 442 -16.72 4.42 2.22
C ALA A 442 -17.26 3.84 3.53
N PRO A 443 -17.43 4.65 4.59
CA PRO A 443 -18.17 4.27 5.79
C PRO A 443 -19.61 3.86 5.46
N LEU A 444 -20.21 3.03 6.32
CA LEU A 444 -21.58 2.54 6.11
C LEU A 444 -22.63 3.64 6.24
N HIS A 445 -22.43 4.55 7.19
CA HIS A 445 -23.47 5.49 7.65
C HIS A 445 -23.19 6.95 7.27
N ASP A 446 -22.02 7.29 6.73
CA ASP A 446 -21.68 8.67 6.35
C ASP A 446 -21.16 8.74 4.91
N ARG A 447 -21.94 9.43 4.05
CA ARG A 447 -21.58 9.61 2.63
C ARG A 447 -20.76 10.87 2.36
N SER A 448 -20.38 11.62 3.38
CA SER A 448 -19.64 12.86 3.23
C SER A 448 -18.13 12.70 3.47
N ILE A 449 -17.65 11.47 3.75
CA ILE A 449 -16.24 11.16 3.94
C ILE A 449 -15.86 9.86 3.23
N VAL A 450 -14.66 9.83 2.66
CA VAL A 450 -14.08 8.62 2.02
C VAL A 450 -12.60 8.48 2.33
N PHE A 451 -12.11 7.25 2.26
CA PHE A 451 -10.73 6.86 2.55
C PHE A 451 -10.07 6.31 1.29
N LEU A 452 -9.09 7.04 0.76
CA LEU A 452 -8.41 6.72 -0.49
C LEU A 452 -7.08 6.03 -0.24
N ASN A 453 -6.84 4.95 -0.97
CA ASN A 453 -5.59 4.18 -0.98
C ASN A 453 -5.14 3.68 0.40
N HIS A 454 -6.10 3.41 1.29
CA HIS A 454 -5.88 2.63 2.50
C HIS A 454 -5.79 1.12 2.20
N ILE A 455 -6.17 0.71 0.99
CA ILE A 455 -5.98 -0.66 0.51
C ILE A 455 -4.54 -0.86 0.02
N THR A 456 -3.89 -1.92 0.49
CA THR A 456 -2.58 -2.35 -0.02
C THR A 456 -2.78 -3.15 -1.30
N ALA A 457 -2.76 -2.47 -2.45
CA ALA A 457 -2.80 -3.09 -3.77
C ALA A 457 -1.42 -3.03 -4.44
N GLY A 458 -1.09 -4.01 -5.29
CA GLY A 458 0.23 -4.12 -5.91
C GLY A 458 0.58 -2.97 -6.86
N ASN A 459 -0.42 -2.38 -7.54
CA ASN A 459 -0.24 -1.18 -8.36
C ASN A 459 -1.04 -0.03 -7.74
N LYS A 460 -0.34 0.82 -6.99
CA LYS A 460 -0.96 1.92 -6.24
C LYS A 460 -1.50 3.04 -7.13
N LEU A 461 -0.85 3.37 -8.26
CA LEU A 461 -1.40 4.40 -9.18
C LEU A 461 -2.72 3.93 -9.78
N PHE A 462 -2.73 2.72 -10.28
CA PHE A 462 -3.91 2.10 -10.88
C PHE A 462 -5.09 2.00 -9.89
N ALA A 463 -4.83 1.49 -8.68
CA ALA A 463 -5.85 1.37 -7.64
C ALA A 463 -6.37 2.75 -7.18
N ALA A 464 -5.47 3.73 -7.03
CA ALA A 464 -5.83 5.09 -6.65
C ALA A 464 -6.72 5.77 -7.69
N GLU A 465 -6.42 5.58 -8.98
CA GLU A 465 -7.22 6.16 -10.06
C GLU A 465 -8.60 5.50 -10.15
N ALA A 466 -8.69 4.18 -10.03
CA ALA A 466 -9.97 3.47 -9.99
C ALA A 466 -10.83 3.92 -8.78
N GLN A 467 -10.21 4.10 -7.61
CA GLN A 467 -10.90 4.66 -6.44
C GLN A 467 -11.35 6.10 -6.65
N ALA A 468 -10.52 6.95 -7.26
CA ALA A 468 -10.86 8.34 -7.54
C ALA A 468 -12.08 8.47 -8.45
N MET A 469 -12.16 7.63 -9.48
CA MET A 469 -13.31 7.55 -10.37
C MET A 469 -14.57 7.12 -9.62
N TRP A 470 -14.47 6.05 -8.83
CA TRP A 470 -15.58 5.53 -8.05
C TRP A 470 -16.05 6.58 -7.02
N VAL A 471 -15.14 7.26 -6.32
CA VAL A 471 -15.46 8.32 -5.34
C VAL A 471 -16.14 9.50 -6.01
N CYS A 472 -15.74 9.89 -7.21
CA CYS A 472 -16.42 10.92 -7.96
C CYS A 472 -17.89 10.53 -8.20
N ALA A 473 -18.14 9.34 -8.73
CA ALA A 473 -19.49 8.82 -8.98
C ALA A 473 -20.30 8.65 -7.67
N TYR A 474 -19.64 8.20 -6.59
CA TYR A 474 -20.25 8.06 -5.27
C TYR A 474 -20.69 9.40 -4.68
N PHE A 475 -19.85 10.42 -4.71
CA PHE A 475 -20.16 11.75 -4.20
C PHE A 475 -21.18 12.51 -5.06
N SER A 476 -21.22 12.20 -6.35
CA SER A 476 -22.25 12.71 -7.28
C SER A 476 -23.63 12.07 -7.07
N GLY A 477 -23.69 10.93 -6.38
CA GLY A 477 -24.93 10.18 -6.19
C GLY A 477 -25.25 9.20 -7.33
N ASP A 478 -24.35 9.02 -8.29
CA ASP A 478 -24.55 8.21 -9.50
C ASP A 478 -24.46 6.70 -9.23
N ILE A 479 -23.89 6.30 -8.08
CA ILE A 479 -23.81 4.90 -7.69
C ILE A 479 -25.03 4.50 -6.85
N LYS A 480 -25.74 3.49 -7.35
CA LYS A 480 -26.80 2.83 -6.58
C LYS A 480 -26.21 1.85 -5.58
N LEU A 481 -26.09 2.29 -4.34
CA LEU A 481 -25.55 1.44 -3.28
C LEU A 481 -26.55 0.34 -2.88
N PRO A 482 -26.06 -0.88 -2.55
CA PRO A 482 -26.83 -1.90 -1.86
C PRO A 482 -27.33 -1.42 -0.48
N SER A 483 -28.28 -2.15 0.11
CA SER A 483 -28.71 -1.86 1.49
C SER A 483 -27.54 -1.92 2.48
N ILE A 484 -27.71 -1.32 3.66
CA ILE A 484 -26.69 -1.36 4.71
C ILE A 484 -26.36 -2.82 5.07
N GLU A 485 -27.36 -3.65 5.26
CA GLU A 485 -27.22 -5.07 5.62
C GLU A 485 -26.44 -5.86 4.54
N GLU A 486 -26.68 -5.57 3.27
CA GLU A 486 -25.94 -6.21 2.19
C GLU A 486 -24.47 -5.74 2.14
N ARG A 487 -24.23 -4.46 2.41
CA ARG A 487 -22.87 -3.92 2.50
C ARG A 487 -22.11 -4.49 3.70
N GLU A 488 -22.75 -4.63 4.86
CA GLU A 488 -22.18 -5.29 6.03
C GLU A 488 -21.76 -6.74 5.73
N LYS A 489 -22.61 -7.50 5.06
CA LYS A 489 -22.29 -8.88 4.63
C LYS A 489 -21.08 -8.91 3.69
N ARG A 490 -21.02 -8.02 2.71
CA ARG A 490 -19.88 -7.93 1.78
C ARG A 490 -18.58 -7.55 2.48
N ILE A 491 -18.64 -6.63 3.45
CA ILE A 491 -17.50 -6.27 4.30
C ILE A 491 -17.05 -7.47 5.12
N ALA A 492 -17.97 -8.18 5.77
CA ALA A 492 -17.63 -9.34 6.56
C ALA A 492 -17.01 -10.48 5.72
N GLU A 493 -17.52 -10.72 4.51
CA GLU A 493 -16.92 -11.66 3.56
C GLU A 493 -15.50 -11.23 3.14
N TRP A 494 -15.29 -9.94 2.89
CA TRP A 494 -13.98 -9.38 2.58
C TRP A 494 -13.00 -9.57 3.74
N LEU A 495 -13.41 -9.29 4.98
CA LEU A 495 -12.60 -9.49 6.19
C LEU A 495 -12.24 -10.95 6.40
N ALA A 496 -13.23 -11.86 6.30
CA ALA A 496 -13.00 -13.30 6.41
C ALA A 496 -12.03 -13.82 5.33
N TRP A 497 -12.19 -13.37 4.09
CA TRP A 497 -11.27 -13.70 3.01
C TRP A 497 -9.85 -13.17 3.27
N GLY A 498 -9.71 -11.90 3.65
CA GLY A 498 -8.42 -11.28 3.94
C GLY A 498 -7.64 -12.03 5.03
N LYS A 499 -8.31 -12.39 6.13
CA LYS A 499 -7.72 -13.16 7.24
C LYS A 499 -7.19 -14.52 6.79
N ARG A 500 -7.88 -15.19 5.86
CA ARG A 500 -7.45 -16.49 5.35
C ARG A 500 -6.41 -16.40 4.25
N ARG A 501 -6.48 -15.36 3.42
CA ARG A 501 -5.61 -15.21 2.25
C ARG A 501 -4.25 -14.60 2.60
N TYR A 502 -4.23 -13.66 3.53
CA TYR A 502 -3.08 -12.84 3.88
C TYR A 502 -2.79 -12.93 5.39
N LEU A 503 -2.20 -14.03 5.82
CA LEU A 503 -2.10 -14.44 7.22
C LEU A 503 -1.55 -13.37 8.19
N SER A 504 -0.54 -12.59 7.77
CA SER A 504 0.07 -11.56 8.63
C SER A 504 -0.55 -10.18 8.52
N ASN A 505 -1.23 -9.88 7.40
CA ASN A 505 -1.68 -8.53 7.08
C ASN A 505 -3.20 -8.43 6.86
N GLY A 506 -3.89 -9.58 6.71
CA GLY A 506 -5.31 -9.61 6.38
C GLY A 506 -6.25 -9.21 7.52
N GLU A 507 -5.81 -9.32 8.78
CA GLU A 507 -6.62 -8.95 9.95
C GLU A 507 -7.09 -7.48 9.92
N ILE A 508 -6.29 -6.56 9.37
CA ILE A 508 -6.67 -5.15 9.30
C ILE A 508 -7.78 -4.86 8.27
N GLY A 509 -8.03 -5.79 7.33
CA GLY A 509 -9.11 -5.69 6.36
C GLY A 509 -8.81 -4.85 5.11
N THR A 510 -7.57 -4.39 4.92
CA THR A 510 -7.20 -3.55 3.76
C THR A 510 -6.06 -4.12 2.92
N PHE A 511 -5.63 -5.35 3.18
CA PHE A 511 -4.53 -5.96 2.45
C PHE A 511 -5.03 -6.84 1.29
N ALA A 512 -4.71 -6.46 0.04
CA ALA A 512 -5.16 -7.11 -1.19
C ALA A 512 -4.10 -6.99 -2.30
N VAL A 513 -2.83 -7.26 -1.97
CA VAL A 513 -1.67 -6.97 -2.84
C VAL A 513 -1.75 -7.59 -4.23
N PHE A 514 -2.34 -8.79 -4.36
CA PHE A 514 -2.47 -9.47 -5.65
C PHE A 514 -3.82 -9.25 -6.35
N ASP A 515 -4.72 -8.45 -5.79
CA ASP A 515 -6.12 -8.36 -6.22
C ASP A 515 -6.44 -7.03 -6.94
N ALA A 516 -5.43 -6.25 -7.31
CA ALA A 516 -5.59 -4.91 -7.88
C ALA A 516 -6.49 -4.88 -9.14
N VAL A 517 -6.33 -5.85 -10.05
CA VAL A 517 -7.12 -5.94 -11.30
C VAL A 517 -8.59 -6.22 -11.00
N GLY A 518 -8.87 -7.26 -10.19
CA GLY A 518 -10.24 -7.60 -9.82
C GLY A 518 -10.91 -6.51 -8.99
N TYR A 519 -10.15 -5.84 -8.13
CA TYR A 519 -10.65 -4.70 -7.35
C TYR A 519 -11.06 -3.51 -8.24
N ALA A 520 -10.25 -3.16 -9.24
CA ALA A 520 -10.63 -2.12 -10.20
C ALA A 520 -11.86 -2.52 -11.03
N ASP A 521 -11.91 -3.77 -11.52
CA ASP A 521 -13.07 -4.29 -12.24
C ASP A 521 -14.37 -4.26 -11.39
N LEU A 522 -14.26 -4.46 -10.07
CA LEU A 522 -15.37 -4.32 -9.12
C LEU A 522 -15.88 -2.88 -9.06
N LEU A 523 -14.98 -1.92 -8.86
CA LEU A 523 -15.33 -0.49 -8.76
C LEU A 523 -15.93 0.04 -10.06
N LEU A 524 -15.30 -0.24 -11.19
CA LEU A 524 -15.81 0.15 -12.51
C LEU A 524 -17.15 -0.52 -12.83
N GLY A 525 -17.34 -1.76 -12.40
CA GLY A 525 -18.61 -2.47 -12.55
C GLY A 525 -19.78 -1.79 -11.82
N GLU A 526 -19.55 -1.27 -10.60
CA GLU A 526 -20.55 -0.50 -9.86
C GLU A 526 -20.86 0.87 -10.49
N MET A 527 -19.89 1.48 -11.19
CA MET A 527 -20.13 2.69 -11.99
C MET A 527 -20.92 2.42 -13.28
N GLY A 528 -21.17 1.16 -13.62
CA GLY A 528 -21.92 0.79 -14.82
C GLY A 528 -21.13 0.87 -16.13
N VAL A 529 -19.84 1.19 -16.10
CA VAL A 529 -18.99 1.33 -17.31
C VAL A 529 -18.47 -0.01 -17.80
N ARG A 530 -18.43 -0.23 -19.12
CA ARG A 530 -18.11 -1.53 -19.73
C ARG A 530 -17.24 -1.46 -20.98
N ARG A 531 -17.13 -0.31 -21.66
CA ARG A 531 -16.40 -0.17 -22.95
C ARG A 531 -14.94 -0.62 -22.89
N TYR A 532 -14.27 -0.48 -21.75
CA TYR A 532 -12.90 -0.93 -21.56
C TYR A 532 -12.75 -2.46 -21.68
N ARG A 533 -13.86 -3.23 -21.64
CA ARG A 533 -13.88 -4.70 -21.84
C ARG A 533 -14.04 -5.09 -23.32
N GLU A 534 -14.32 -4.14 -24.22
CA GLU A 534 -14.63 -4.39 -25.63
C GLU A 534 -13.37 -4.49 -26.50
N LYS A 535 -12.32 -5.19 -26.04
CA LYS A 535 -11.06 -5.36 -26.80
C LYS A 535 -10.82 -6.77 -27.36
N GLY A 536 -11.88 -7.57 -27.42
CA GLY A 536 -11.79 -8.97 -27.85
C GLY A 536 -11.28 -9.88 -26.72
N TRP A 537 -11.76 -11.13 -26.73
CA TRP A 537 -11.57 -12.09 -25.64
C TRP A 537 -10.09 -12.29 -25.26
N TRP A 538 -9.21 -12.53 -26.25
CA TRP A 538 -7.78 -12.80 -26.00
C TRP A 538 -7.10 -11.61 -25.32
N ARG A 539 -7.26 -10.42 -25.88
CA ARG A 539 -6.65 -9.21 -25.34
C ARG A 539 -7.17 -8.89 -23.93
N PHE A 540 -8.47 -9.06 -23.70
CA PHE A 540 -9.08 -8.84 -22.40
C PHE A 540 -8.45 -9.69 -21.29
N TRP A 541 -8.13 -10.98 -21.58
CA TRP A 541 -7.60 -11.89 -20.57
C TRP A 541 -6.08 -11.87 -20.47
N MET A 542 -5.37 -11.74 -21.57
CA MET A 542 -3.92 -11.94 -21.67
C MET A 542 -3.12 -10.64 -21.63
N GLU A 543 -3.70 -9.50 -22.06
CA GLU A 543 -3.01 -8.22 -21.92
C GLU A 543 -3.09 -7.70 -20.49
N PRO A 544 -2.05 -6.96 -20.03
CA PRO A 544 -2.14 -6.22 -18.80
C PRO A 544 -3.31 -5.24 -18.81
N PHE A 545 -3.84 -4.93 -17.66
CA PHE A 545 -4.82 -3.84 -17.53
C PHE A 545 -4.06 -2.50 -17.60
N TRP A 546 -4.20 -1.84 -18.73
CA TRP A 546 -3.48 -0.60 -19.02
C TRP A 546 -4.16 0.63 -18.39
N PRO A 547 -3.41 1.71 -18.09
CA PRO A 547 -4.01 3.00 -17.71
C PRO A 547 -5.01 3.53 -18.74
N SER A 548 -4.76 3.28 -20.05
CA SER A 548 -5.70 3.63 -21.12
C SER A 548 -7.08 2.96 -20.98
N ASP A 549 -7.17 1.79 -20.35
CA ASP A 549 -8.45 1.14 -20.08
C ASP A 549 -9.27 1.91 -19.05
N LEU A 550 -8.61 2.42 -18.01
CA LEU A 550 -9.24 3.35 -17.05
C LEU A 550 -9.69 4.62 -17.76
N GLY A 551 -8.88 5.15 -18.69
CA GLY A 551 -9.25 6.32 -19.48
C GLY A 551 -10.48 6.09 -20.37
N ILE A 552 -10.64 4.90 -20.93
CA ILE A 552 -11.85 4.52 -21.69
C ILE A 552 -13.06 4.48 -20.74
N ALA A 553 -12.94 3.84 -19.59
CA ALA A 553 -14.00 3.74 -18.60
C ALA A 553 -14.41 5.13 -18.09
N TRP A 554 -13.43 6.00 -17.83
CA TRP A 554 -13.69 7.36 -17.35
C TRP A 554 -14.43 8.22 -18.36
N ARG A 555 -14.02 8.17 -19.64
CA ARG A 555 -14.74 8.86 -20.71
C ARG A 555 -16.17 8.36 -20.87
N GLU A 556 -16.39 7.05 -20.80
CA GLU A 556 -17.73 6.47 -20.84
C GLU A 556 -18.63 7.02 -19.72
N TYR A 557 -18.09 7.11 -18.48
CA TYR A 557 -18.81 7.70 -17.36
C TYR A 557 -19.14 9.18 -17.58
N LEU A 558 -18.17 9.99 -18.03
CA LEU A 558 -18.40 11.42 -18.28
C LEU A 558 -19.38 11.67 -19.42
N ASP A 559 -19.36 10.84 -20.49
CA ASP A 559 -20.29 10.94 -21.61
C ASP A 559 -21.72 10.59 -21.17
N GLY A 560 -21.90 9.60 -20.30
CA GLY A 560 -23.19 9.24 -19.72
C GLY A 560 -23.82 10.40 -18.95
N ARG A 561 -23.04 11.12 -18.16
CA ARG A 561 -23.51 12.29 -17.39
C ARG A 561 -23.94 13.48 -18.26
N LYS A 562 -23.38 13.65 -19.46
CA LYS A 562 -23.77 14.74 -20.36
C LYS A 562 -25.08 14.46 -21.10
N GLY A 563 -25.53 13.21 -21.09
CA GLY A 563 -26.76 12.76 -21.74
C GLY A 563 -28.01 12.82 -20.85
N GLU A 564 -27.80 13.01 -19.53
CA GLU A 564 -28.84 13.25 -18.54
C GLU A 564 -29.00 14.77 -18.25
#